data_4ba8822289ae959243a586da82efede5
#
_entry.id   4ba8822289ae959243a586da82efede5
#
_cell.length_a   1.000
_cell.length_b   1.000
_cell.length_c   1.000
_cell.angle_alpha   90.00
_cell.angle_beta   90.00
_cell.angle_gamma   90.00
#
_symmetry.space_group_name_H-M   'P 1'
#
loop_
_entity.id
_entity.type
_entity.pdbx_description
1 polymer ?
#
loop_
_entity_poly.entity_id
_entity_poly.type
_entity_poly.pdbx_seq_one_letter_code
_entity_poly.pdbx_strand_id
1 'polypeptide(L)'
;MSFRHLIQRVLLILLCLPVMGDSQARDTTLQGQVVDASGTSLPGVRLLVIDLDTLEEQRAVVKANGKFSFPHLPPGDYALIAAAPVETPCYRPAVERVKLEADTTRTVRLVMIANPGACDAQ
;
A
#
# COMPACT_ATOMS: atom_id res chain seq x y z
N MET A 1 46.59 32.03 0.50
CA MET A 1 46.02 31.34 1.68
C MET A 1 44.52 31.37 1.76
N SER A 2 43.88 32.43 1.33
CA SER A 2 42.41 32.49 1.29
C SER A 2 41.76 31.60 0.22
N PHE A 3 42.50 31.19 -0.76
CA PHE A 3 42.06 30.30 -1.80
C PHE A 3 41.65 28.93 -1.32
N ARG A 4 42.36 28.39 -0.38
CA ARG A 4 42.11 27.04 0.11
C ARG A 4 40.81 26.94 0.89
N HIS A 5 40.51 28.00 1.61
CA HIS A 5 39.25 28.03 2.40
C HIS A 5 38.05 28.18 1.51
N LEU A 6 38.15 28.88 0.41
CA LEU A 6 37.06 29.02 -0.53
C LEU A 6 36.72 27.71 -1.23
N ILE A 7 37.74 26.97 -1.63
CA ILE A 7 37.58 25.67 -2.28
C ILE A 7 36.93 24.66 -1.32
N GLN A 8 37.31 24.66 -0.06
CA GLN A 8 36.75 23.78 0.93
C GLN A 8 35.25 24.08 1.20
N ARG A 9 34.92 25.35 1.19
CA ARG A 9 33.48 25.72 1.39
C ARG A 9 32.61 25.33 0.23
N VAL A 10 33.12 25.45 -0.97
CA VAL A 10 32.39 25.04 -2.17
C VAL A 10 32.17 23.53 -2.19
N LEU A 11 33.17 22.77 -1.79
CA LEU A 11 33.09 21.32 -1.71
C LEU A 11 32.05 20.86 -0.67
N LEU A 12 31.98 21.54 0.45
CA LEU A 12 30.96 21.22 1.49
C LEU A 12 29.56 21.46 1.02
N ILE A 13 29.33 22.50 0.24
CA ILE A 13 28.00 22.82 -0.29
C ILE A 13 27.56 21.76 -1.30
N LEU A 14 28.46 21.26 -2.11
CA LEU A 14 28.18 20.22 -3.09
C LEU A 14 27.79 18.89 -2.46
N LEU A 15 28.34 18.59 -1.29
CA LEU A 15 28.04 17.35 -0.57
C LEU A 15 26.65 17.33 0.04
N CYS A 16 26.03 18.48 0.25
CA CYS A 16 24.70 18.55 0.84
C CYS A 16 23.58 18.43 -0.18
N LEU A 17 23.84 18.58 -1.46
CA LEU A 17 22.81 18.60 -2.50
C LEU A 17 22.18 17.26 -2.83
N PRO A 18 22.86 16.10 -2.81
CA PRO A 18 22.27 14.85 -3.25
C PRO A 18 21.28 14.22 -2.28
N VAL A 19 21.19 14.72 -1.05
CA VAL A 19 20.42 14.06 0.00
C VAL A 19 18.94 14.45 -0.02
N MET A 20 18.57 15.46 -0.78
CA MET A 20 17.23 16.04 -0.68
C MET A 20 16.18 15.48 -1.64
N GLY A 21 16.56 14.63 -2.57
CA GLY A 21 15.67 14.21 -3.64
C GLY A 21 14.84 12.98 -3.37
N ASP A 22 15.26 12.12 -2.44
CA ASP A 22 14.71 10.77 -2.37
C ASP A 22 13.52 10.61 -1.42
N SER A 23 13.29 11.54 -0.52
CA SER A 23 12.24 11.40 0.48
C SER A 23 10.84 11.73 -0.04
N GLN A 24 10.72 12.41 -1.17
CA GLN A 24 9.44 12.90 -1.67
C GLN A 24 8.64 11.86 -2.43
N ALA A 25 9.27 10.79 -2.92
CA ALA A 25 8.62 9.80 -3.75
C ALA A 25 7.74 8.81 -2.97
N ARG A 26 7.64 8.95 -1.64
CA ARG A 26 7.00 7.94 -0.79
C ARG A 26 5.84 8.46 0.04
N ASP A 27 5.27 9.58 -0.34
CA ASP A 27 4.11 10.13 0.36
C ASP A 27 2.80 9.63 -0.23
N THR A 28 2.84 8.58 -1.01
CA THR A 28 1.67 7.97 -1.60
C THR A 28 1.08 6.95 -0.64
N THR A 29 -0.23 7.03 -0.44
CA THR A 29 -0.96 6.14 0.47
C THR A 29 -2.09 5.46 -0.29
N LEU A 30 -2.18 4.14 -0.10
CA LEU A 30 -3.33 3.36 -0.52
C LEU A 30 -4.13 3.01 0.71
N GLN A 31 -5.39 3.42 0.75
CA GLN A 31 -6.27 3.15 1.88
C GLN A 31 -7.63 2.73 1.39
N GLY A 32 -8.46 2.25 2.27
CA GLY A 32 -9.79 1.91 1.87
C GLY A 32 -10.57 1.15 2.93
N GLN A 33 -11.60 0.48 2.44
CA GLN A 33 -12.54 -0.26 3.26
C GLN A 33 -12.89 -1.57 2.56
N VAL A 34 -13.02 -2.62 3.34
CA VAL A 34 -13.47 -3.92 2.84
C VAL A 34 -14.88 -4.19 3.40
N VAL A 35 -15.80 -4.49 2.51
CA VAL A 35 -17.19 -4.75 2.84
C VAL A 35 -17.68 -6.02 2.14
N ASP A 36 -18.79 -6.57 2.62
CA ASP A 36 -19.50 -7.63 1.91
C ASP A 36 -20.49 -7.05 0.90
N ALA A 37 -21.25 -7.89 0.22
CA ALA A 37 -22.20 -7.46 -0.80
C ALA A 37 -23.33 -6.57 -0.24
N SER A 38 -23.59 -6.65 1.06
CA SER A 38 -24.61 -5.81 1.71
C SER A 38 -24.06 -4.47 2.19
N GLY A 39 -22.73 -4.25 2.07
CA GLY A 39 -22.07 -3.04 2.55
C GLY A 39 -21.59 -3.12 3.98
N THR A 40 -21.70 -4.28 4.62
CA THR A 40 -21.22 -4.47 5.98
C THR A 40 -19.72 -4.65 6.01
N SER A 41 -19.05 -3.96 6.92
CA SER A 41 -17.62 -4.05 7.09
C SER A 41 -17.14 -5.45 7.44
N LEU A 42 -16.03 -5.88 6.85
CA LEU A 42 -15.45 -7.21 7.07
C LEU A 42 -14.10 -7.09 7.76
N PRO A 43 -14.06 -7.12 9.08
CA PRO A 43 -12.78 -7.12 9.79
C PRO A 43 -12.05 -8.46 9.63
N GLY A 44 -10.73 -8.44 9.75
CA GLY A 44 -9.93 -9.65 9.71
C GLY A 44 -9.58 -10.15 8.30
N VAL A 45 -10.04 -9.46 7.25
CA VAL A 45 -9.64 -9.77 5.88
C VAL A 45 -8.13 -9.57 5.76
N ARG A 46 -7.46 -10.52 5.13
CA ARG A 46 -6.01 -10.47 4.92
C ARG A 46 -5.74 -9.79 3.59
N LEU A 47 -4.93 -8.75 3.63
CA LEU A 47 -4.60 -7.97 2.45
C LEU A 47 -3.14 -8.17 2.07
N LEU A 48 -2.92 -8.23 0.76
CA LEU A 48 -1.60 -8.26 0.15
C LEU A 48 -1.58 -7.22 -0.95
N VAL A 49 -0.59 -6.32 -0.90
CA VAL A 49 -0.35 -5.37 -1.97
C VAL A 49 0.99 -5.74 -2.63
N ILE A 50 0.97 -5.87 -3.95
CA ILE A 50 2.14 -6.27 -4.74
C ILE A 50 2.47 -5.15 -5.71
N ASP A 51 3.72 -4.66 -5.65
CA ASP A 51 4.25 -3.78 -6.68
C ASP A 51 4.50 -4.60 -7.95
N LEU A 52 3.79 -4.26 -9.02
CA LEU A 52 3.86 -5.06 -10.25
C LEU A 52 5.17 -4.87 -11.02
N ASP A 53 5.93 -3.82 -10.72
CA ASP A 53 7.24 -3.60 -11.34
C ASP A 53 8.37 -4.30 -10.60
N THR A 54 8.35 -4.26 -9.27
CA THR A 54 9.43 -4.81 -8.45
C THR A 54 9.09 -6.15 -7.83
N LEU A 55 7.81 -6.51 -7.78
CA LEU A 55 7.25 -7.68 -7.10
C LEU A 55 7.42 -7.65 -5.57
N GLU A 56 7.70 -6.49 -5.02
CA GLU A 56 7.71 -6.32 -3.56
C GLU A 56 6.29 -6.42 -3.01
N GLU A 57 6.17 -7.05 -1.85
CA GLU A 57 4.88 -7.33 -1.22
C GLU A 57 4.80 -6.66 0.14
N GLN A 58 3.61 -6.15 0.46
CA GLN A 58 3.27 -5.70 1.80
C GLN A 58 1.95 -6.33 2.21
N ARG A 59 1.84 -6.68 3.49
CA ARG A 59 0.68 -7.37 4.04
C ARG A 59 0.06 -6.58 5.17
N ALA A 60 -1.25 -6.69 5.30
CA ALA A 60 -2.00 -6.09 6.39
C ALA A 60 -3.25 -6.91 6.67
N VAL A 61 -3.80 -6.70 7.85
CA VAL A 61 -5.10 -7.27 8.23
C VAL A 61 -6.06 -6.11 8.45
N VAL A 62 -7.26 -6.24 7.88
CA VAL A 62 -8.28 -5.21 7.99
C VAL A 62 -8.71 -5.06 9.45
N LYS A 63 -8.82 -3.82 9.91
CA LYS A 63 -9.14 -3.48 11.28
C LYS A 63 -10.62 -3.77 11.58
N ALA A 64 -10.98 -3.66 12.86
CA ALA A 64 -12.34 -3.93 13.32
C ALA A 64 -13.41 -3.09 12.61
N ASN A 65 -13.07 -1.89 12.17
CA ASN A 65 -13.96 -1.02 11.41
C ASN A 65 -14.00 -1.29 9.91
N GLY A 66 -13.32 -2.33 9.44
CA GLY A 66 -13.25 -2.68 8.02
C GLY A 66 -12.25 -1.85 7.22
N LYS A 67 -11.49 -0.99 7.86
CA LYS A 67 -10.57 -0.07 7.18
C LYS A 67 -9.15 -0.61 7.13
N PHE A 68 -8.41 -0.18 6.10
CA PHE A 68 -7.01 -0.51 5.95
C PHE A 68 -6.23 0.68 5.39
N SER A 69 -4.91 0.66 5.59
CA SER A 69 -4.03 1.68 5.04
C SER A 69 -2.64 1.11 4.79
N PHE A 70 -2.10 1.43 3.63
CA PHE A 70 -0.70 1.15 3.26
C PHE A 70 -0.03 2.49 2.97
N PRO A 71 0.61 3.10 3.97
CA PRO A 71 1.29 4.38 3.76
C PRO A 71 2.66 4.19 3.12
N HIS A 72 3.20 5.27 2.57
CA HIS A 72 4.58 5.33 2.08
C HIS A 72 4.90 4.32 0.98
N LEU A 73 3.95 4.12 0.08
CA LEU A 73 4.19 3.29 -1.10
C LEU A 73 4.84 4.11 -2.20
N PRO A 74 5.82 3.54 -2.93
CA PRO A 74 6.30 4.19 -4.15
C PRO A 74 5.18 4.34 -5.17
N PRO A 75 5.19 5.37 -6.01
CA PRO A 75 4.23 5.45 -7.11
C PRO A 75 4.45 4.31 -8.10
N GLY A 76 3.39 3.84 -8.73
CA GLY A 76 3.45 2.74 -9.68
C GLY A 76 2.17 1.95 -9.76
N ASP A 77 2.25 0.80 -10.41
CA ASP A 77 1.12 -0.11 -10.57
C ASP A 77 1.16 -1.21 -9.52
N TYR A 78 0.03 -1.46 -8.90
CA TYR A 78 -0.11 -2.41 -7.81
C TYR A 78 -1.28 -3.36 -8.03
N ALA A 79 -1.14 -4.56 -7.49
CA ALA A 79 -2.26 -5.47 -7.31
C ALA A 79 -2.60 -5.53 -5.82
N LEU A 80 -3.85 -5.29 -5.49
CA LEU A 80 -4.36 -5.41 -4.13
C LEU A 80 -5.21 -6.67 -4.07
N ILE A 81 -4.81 -7.61 -3.23
CA ILE A 81 -5.45 -8.91 -3.10
C ILE A 81 -6.03 -9.03 -1.69
N ALA A 82 -7.30 -9.35 -1.61
CA ALA A 82 -7.99 -9.58 -0.34
C ALA A 82 -8.36 -11.04 -0.22
N ALA A 83 -7.95 -11.68 0.87
CA ALA A 83 -8.31 -13.05 1.19
C ALA A 83 -9.21 -13.08 2.41
N ALA A 84 -10.15 -14.03 2.45
CA ALA A 84 -11.11 -14.15 3.52
C ALA A 84 -10.42 -14.25 4.89
N PRO A 85 -11.09 -13.76 5.96
CA PRO A 85 -10.58 -13.98 7.31
C PRO A 85 -10.42 -15.46 7.61
N VAL A 86 -9.38 -15.79 8.38
CA VAL A 86 -9.10 -17.18 8.74
C VAL A 86 -10.32 -17.84 9.43
N GLU A 87 -11.03 -17.05 10.24
CA GLU A 87 -12.15 -17.54 11.03
C GLU A 87 -13.45 -17.68 10.24
N THR A 88 -13.55 -16.97 9.11
CA THR A 88 -14.73 -17.00 8.25
C THR A 88 -14.31 -17.11 6.79
N PRO A 89 -13.88 -18.30 6.36
CA PRO A 89 -13.27 -18.46 5.02
C PRO A 89 -14.28 -18.50 3.88
N CYS A 90 -15.49 -18.09 4.10
CA CYS A 90 -16.63 -18.27 3.17
C CYS A 90 -16.72 -17.18 2.10
N TYR A 91 -15.63 -16.51 1.79
CA TYR A 91 -15.60 -15.46 0.78
C TYR A 91 -14.61 -15.79 -0.31
N ARG A 92 -14.92 -15.35 -1.53
CA ARG A 92 -13.96 -15.43 -2.63
C ARG A 92 -12.89 -14.37 -2.45
N PRO A 93 -11.65 -14.67 -2.83
CA PRO A 93 -10.63 -13.63 -2.88
C PRO A 93 -11.05 -12.51 -3.84
N ALA A 94 -10.72 -11.29 -3.50
CA ALA A 94 -10.94 -10.13 -4.36
C ALA A 94 -9.60 -9.59 -4.83
N VAL A 95 -9.51 -9.19 -6.08
CA VAL A 95 -8.30 -8.63 -6.66
C VAL A 95 -8.66 -7.31 -7.34
N GLU A 96 -7.90 -6.27 -7.02
CA GLU A 96 -8.06 -4.95 -7.61
C GLU A 96 -6.72 -4.44 -8.09
N ARG A 97 -6.66 -3.96 -9.32
CA ARG A 97 -5.45 -3.30 -9.83
C ARG A 97 -5.58 -1.81 -9.57
N VAL A 98 -4.53 -1.22 -9.02
CA VAL A 98 -4.52 0.17 -8.61
C VAL A 98 -3.27 0.84 -9.14
N LYS A 99 -3.43 1.98 -9.79
CA LYS A 99 -2.32 2.83 -10.16
C LYS A 99 -2.18 3.93 -9.12
N LEU A 100 -0.99 4.03 -8.52
CA LEU A 100 -0.69 5.03 -7.52
C LEU A 100 0.21 6.10 -8.12
N GLU A 101 -0.21 7.35 -7.97
CA GLU A 101 0.57 8.49 -8.40
C GLU A 101 1.28 9.13 -7.21
N ALA A 102 2.39 9.79 -7.47
CA ALA A 102 3.21 10.40 -6.42
C ALA A 102 2.39 11.42 -5.61
N ASP A 103 2.62 11.43 -4.31
CA ASP A 103 2.06 12.40 -3.38
C ASP A 103 0.52 12.43 -3.36
N THR A 104 -0.11 11.28 -3.62
CA THR A 104 -1.56 11.15 -3.59
C THR A 104 -2.01 10.12 -2.58
N THR A 105 -3.26 10.25 -2.16
CA THR A 105 -3.95 9.22 -1.38
C THR A 105 -5.01 8.60 -2.26
N ARG A 106 -4.89 7.30 -2.50
CA ARG A 106 -5.88 6.54 -3.26
C ARG A 106 -6.76 5.78 -2.30
N THR A 107 -8.08 5.97 -2.42
CA THR A 107 -9.06 5.26 -1.60
C THR A 107 -9.78 4.24 -2.45
N VAL A 108 -9.83 3.00 -1.97
CA VAL A 108 -10.43 1.88 -2.68
C VAL A 108 -11.45 1.21 -1.77
N ARG A 109 -12.57 0.83 -2.35
CA ARG A 109 -13.59 0.04 -1.66
C ARG A 109 -13.60 -1.35 -2.27
N LEU A 110 -13.27 -2.35 -1.45
CA LEU A 110 -13.29 -3.75 -1.88
C LEU A 110 -14.58 -4.40 -1.41
N VAL A 111 -15.25 -5.07 -2.33
CA VAL A 111 -16.45 -5.86 -2.02
C VAL A 111 -16.10 -7.33 -2.13
N MET A 112 -16.22 -8.07 -1.04
CA MET A 112 -15.97 -9.50 -1.04
C MET A 112 -17.28 -10.25 -1.19
N ILE A 113 -17.28 -11.20 -2.09
CA ILE A 113 -18.46 -11.98 -2.44
C ILE A 113 -18.46 -13.27 -1.65
N ALA A 114 -19.55 -13.56 -1.00
CA ALA A 114 -19.69 -14.79 -0.26
C ALA A 114 -19.64 -16.01 -1.18
N ASN A 115 -18.95 -17.04 -0.72
CA ASN A 115 -18.84 -18.30 -1.41
C ASN A 115 -19.11 -19.43 -0.41
N PRO A 116 -20.37 -19.77 -0.19
CA PRO A 116 -20.73 -20.79 0.82
C PRO A 116 -20.04 -22.13 0.61
N GLY A 117 -19.77 -22.50 -0.64
CA GLY A 117 -19.04 -23.73 -0.95
C GLY A 117 -17.62 -23.76 -0.39
N ALA A 118 -16.98 -22.60 -0.22
CA ALA A 118 -15.65 -22.53 0.37
C ALA A 118 -15.65 -22.88 1.87
N CYS A 119 -16.75 -22.60 2.56
CA CYS A 119 -16.92 -23.00 3.95
C CYS A 119 -17.10 -24.50 4.10
N ASP A 120 -17.84 -25.09 3.18
CA ASP A 120 -18.21 -26.50 3.25
C ASP A 120 -17.09 -27.43 2.80
N ALA A 121 -16.07 -26.88 2.14
CA ALA A 121 -14.92 -27.63 1.64
C ALA A 121 -13.92 -28.03 2.73
N GLN A 122 -14.17 -27.64 3.95
CA GLN A 122 -13.31 -28.00 5.08
C GLN A 122 -13.79 -29.31 5.72
#